data_cabe72d20a4f000731c703fc39e15791
#
_entry.id   cabe72d20a4f000731c703fc39e15791
#
_cell.length_a   1.000
_cell.length_b   1.000
_cell.length_c   1.000
_cell.angle_alpha   90.00
_cell.angle_beta   90.00
_cell.angle_gamma   90.00
#
_symmetry.space_group_name_H-M   'P 1'
#
loop_
_entity.id
_entity.type
_entity.pdbx_description
1 polymer ?
#
loop_
_entity_poly.entity_id
_entity_poly.type
_entity_poly.pdbx_seq_one_letter_code
_entity_poly.pdbx_strand_id
1 'polypeptide(L)'
;MLLSNNCNITHNEIYEVGSYGIGLQAGDKNSLTKGNVVVSNNLIHGYQKISKVLGAAIQTYGSGFLISNNEIYDGNHTGIHYSGIYHVIENNVIHDVCKESDDSGAIYAGRSWTSYGNIIRNNLIYNLGSNNHFPNGIYLDDALSGQIVYGNLLINIPSNGLFLGGGRDLKIYDNIVINAGKNAILYDARAREGLQKETFFSSHVKEDGDMWLDLKDCPWKSEAWQEAFPEYKDLIDDMSNIDSPYFFPNPASSVVNNNLIFDKKLSVGEIHKDVKKYSDIKNNIIKSPNALSQYFMDYKNGDYHLSDSKNNKNCQYVNLNNVGMY
;
A
#
# COMPACT_ATOMS: atom_id res chain seq x y z
N MET A 1 3.27 7.87 -21.38
CA MET A 1 2.52 6.73 -20.85
C MET A 1 2.18 5.80 -21.98
N LEU A 2 2.44 4.50 -21.85
CA LEU A 2 2.12 3.49 -22.87
C LEU A 2 0.71 2.93 -22.62
N LEU A 3 -0.13 2.89 -23.66
CA LEU A 3 -1.46 2.27 -23.63
C LEU A 3 -1.37 0.90 -24.32
N SER A 4 -1.42 -0.18 -23.56
CA SER A 4 -1.29 -1.52 -24.14
C SER A 4 -1.81 -2.58 -23.17
N ASN A 5 -2.51 -3.58 -23.71
CA ASN A 5 -2.90 -4.79 -22.98
C ASN A 5 -1.99 -5.97 -23.39
N ASN A 6 -1.93 -6.99 -22.54
CA ASN A 6 -1.20 -8.24 -22.76
C ASN A 6 0.28 -8.00 -23.16
N CYS A 7 0.97 -7.12 -22.43
CA CYS A 7 2.38 -6.83 -22.68
C CYS A 7 3.25 -7.13 -21.46
N ASN A 8 4.53 -7.39 -21.72
CA ASN A 8 5.53 -7.64 -20.70
C ASN A 8 6.69 -6.65 -20.82
N ILE A 9 7.11 -6.07 -19.69
CA ILE A 9 8.33 -5.27 -19.58
C ILE A 9 9.21 -6.00 -18.58
N THR A 10 10.21 -6.71 -19.06
CA THR A 10 10.99 -7.62 -18.23
C THR A 10 12.48 -7.56 -18.55
N HIS A 11 13.30 -7.76 -17.53
CA HIS A 11 14.77 -7.87 -17.62
C HIS A 11 15.44 -6.62 -18.25
N ASN A 12 14.94 -5.44 -17.88
CA ASN A 12 15.53 -4.17 -18.31
C ASN A 12 16.30 -3.53 -17.14
N GLU A 13 17.33 -2.81 -17.48
CA GLU A 13 17.93 -1.80 -16.60
C GLU A 13 17.48 -0.41 -17.06
N ILE A 14 16.84 0.35 -16.17
CA ILE A 14 16.32 1.69 -16.44
C ILE A 14 16.91 2.66 -15.42
N TYR A 15 17.71 3.59 -15.87
CA TYR A 15 18.45 4.45 -14.96
C TYR A 15 18.64 5.88 -15.47
N GLU A 16 18.99 6.79 -14.55
CA GLU A 16 19.27 8.20 -14.82
C GLU A 16 18.15 8.90 -15.62
N VAL A 17 16.88 8.65 -15.25
CA VAL A 17 15.73 9.22 -15.92
C VAL A 17 15.23 10.48 -15.20
N GLY A 18 14.77 11.47 -15.96
CA GLY A 18 14.33 12.77 -15.43
C GLY A 18 13.00 12.71 -14.68
N SER A 19 12.14 11.72 -14.99
CA SER A 19 10.81 11.56 -14.39
C SER A 19 10.56 10.08 -14.09
N TYR A 20 9.49 9.48 -14.62
CA TYR A 20 9.15 8.07 -14.39
C TYR A 20 10.18 7.12 -15.01
N GLY A 21 10.42 5.97 -14.35
CA GLY A 21 11.09 4.85 -15.00
C GLY A 21 10.18 4.16 -16.02
N ILE A 22 9.04 3.65 -15.56
CA ILE A 22 8.01 2.98 -16.37
C ILE A 22 6.65 3.62 -16.08
N GLY A 23 5.94 4.09 -17.11
CA GLY A 23 4.58 4.63 -16.97
C GLY A 23 3.61 3.89 -17.90
N LEU A 24 2.56 3.26 -17.34
CA LEU A 24 1.66 2.37 -18.05
C LEU A 24 0.19 2.66 -17.75
N GLN A 25 -0.65 2.44 -18.75
CA GLN A 25 -2.09 2.36 -18.58
C GLN A 25 -2.62 1.17 -19.36
N ALA A 26 -3.43 0.32 -18.73
CA ALA A 26 -3.99 -0.87 -19.36
C ALA A 26 -5.22 -1.38 -18.62
N GLY A 27 -6.06 -2.13 -19.34
CA GLY A 27 -7.32 -2.59 -18.79
C GLY A 27 -8.31 -1.46 -18.54
N ASP A 28 -9.48 -1.83 -18.03
CA ASP A 28 -10.52 -0.87 -17.69
C ASP A 28 -11.22 -1.28 -16.39
N LYS A 29 -11.20 -0.35 -15.44
CA LYS A 29 -11.81 -0.53 -14.11
C LYS A 29 -13.33 -0.72 -14.24
N ASN A 30 -13.99 0.08 -15.04
CA ASN A 30 -15.45 0.11 -15.08
C ASN A 30 -16.05 -1.16 -15.71
N SER A 31 -15.42 -1.72 -16.71
CA SER A 31 -15.81 -3.01 -17.31
C SER A 31 -15.17 -4.22 -16.66
N LEU A 32 -14.37 -4.05 -15.61
CA LEU A 32 -13.60 -5.10 -14.93
C LEU A 32 -12.61 -5.83 -15.87
N THR A 33 -12.27 -5.23 -17.00
CA THR A 33 -11.38 -5.84 -17.98
C THR A 33 -9.92 -5.69 -17.57
N LYS A 34 -9.22 -6.80 -17.36
CA LYS A 34 -7.81 -6.80 -16.99
C LYS A 34 -6.91 -6.49 -18.19
N GLY A 35 -5.93 -5.63 -18.00
CA GLY A 35 -4.91 -5.33 -19.00
C GLY A 35 -3.88 -6.45 -19.20
N ASN A 36 -3.72 -7.34 -18.19
CA ASN A 36 -2.76 -8.46 -18.19
C ASN A 36 -1.34 -8.00 -18.55
N VAL A 37 -0.88 -6.95 -17.90
CA VAL A 37 0.45 -6.40 -18.12
C VAL A 37 1.38 -6.89 -17.01
N VAL A 38 2.56 -7.36 -17.39
CA VAL A 38 3.60 -7.82 -16.47
C VAL A 38 4.77 -6.85 -16.52
N VAL A 39 5.17 -6.35 -15.34
CA VAL A 39 6.40 -5.58 -15.14
C VAL A 39 7.26 -6.36 -14.14
N SER A 40 8.27 -7.08 -14.63
CA SER A 40 9.02 -7.97 -13.75
C SER A 40 10.51 -8.06 -14.07
N ASN A 41 11.30 -8.37 -13.04
CA ASN A 41 12.74 -8.56 -13.17
C ASN A 41 13.47 -7.35 -13.81
N ASN A 42 13.00 -6.13 -13.51
CA ASN A 42 13.66 -4.91 -13.96
C ASN A 42 14.49 -4.31 -12.82
N LEU A 43 15.64 -3.76 -13.16
CA LEU A 43 16.46 -2.93 -12.30
C LEU A 43 16.17 -1.47 -12.61
N ILE A 44 15.61 -0.73 -11.65
CA ILE A 44 15.20 0.67 -11.88
C ILE A 44 15.84 1.56 -10.82
N HIS A 45 16.70 2.49 -11.23
CA HIS A 45 17.40 3.35 -10.30
C HIS A 45 17.73 4.73 -10.88
N GLY A 46 18.08 5.68 -10.01
CA GLY A 46 18.40 7.03 -10.46
C GLY A 46 17.24 7.71 -11.19
N TYR A 47 16.01 7.52 -10.74
CA TYR A 47 14.82 8.12 -11.35
C TYR A 47 14.38 9.41 -10.64
N GLN A 48 13.50 10.19 -11.29
CA GLN A 48 13.03 11.50 -10.80
C GLN A 48 14.17 12.52 -10.63
N LYS A 49 15.13 12.51 -11.52
CA LYS A 49 16.30 13.43 -11.44
C LYS A 49 15.94 14.89 -11.75
N ILE A 50 14.92 15.12 -12.57
CA ILE A 50 14.43 16.47 -12.96
C ILE A 50 13.14 16.79 -12.22
N SER A 51 12.09 16.01 -12.43
CA SER A 51 10.85 16.11 -11.64
C SER A 51 11.03 15.38 -10.33
N LYS A 52 11.54 16.02 -9.32
CA LYS A 52 11.94 15.37 -8.06
C LYS A 52 10.80 14.75 -7.25
N VAL A 53 9.57 15.19 -7.50
CA VAL A 53 8.36 14.73 -6.81
C VAL A 53 7.23 14.41 -7.80
N LEU A 54 6.13 13.84 -7.30
CA LEU A 54 4.92 13.49 -8.05
C LEU A 54 5.11 12.45 -9.17
N GLY A 55 6.06 11.54 -9.00
CA GLY A 55 6.28 10.43 -9.92
C GLY A 55 6.78 9.17 -9.21
N ALA A 56 7.08 8.13 -9.98
CA ALA A 56 7.49 6.84 -9.46
C ALA A 56 8.47 6.12 -10.38
N ALA A 57 9.21 5.13 -9.85
CA ALA A 57 9.96 4.23 -10.72
C ALA A 57 9.00 3.44 -11.63
N ILE A 58 7.91 2.90 -11.06
CA ILE A 58 6.83 2.25 -11.81
C ILE A 58 5.53 2.95 -11.48
N GLN A 59 4.81 3.43 -12.50
CA GLN A 59 3.51 4.05 -12.35
C GLN A 59 2.48 3.39 -13.26
N THR A 60 1.37 2.90 -12.66
CA THR A 60 0.35 2.14 -13.39
C THR A 60 -1.05 2.67 -13.12
N TYR A 61 -1.87 2.68 -14.18
CA TYR A 61 -3.28 3.06 -14.12
C TYR A 61 -4.14 2.02 -14.83
N GLY A 62 -5.30 1.67 -14.26
CA GLY A 62 -6.29 0.81 -14.88
C GLY A 62 -6.53 -0.50 -14.15
N SER A 63 -6.32 -1.66 -14.79
CA SER A 63 -6.72 -2.94 -14.20
C SER A 63 -5.77 -4.08 -14.54
N GLY A 64 -5.45 -4.93 -13.56
CA GLY A 64 -4.82 -6.23 -13.77
C GLY A 64 -3.33 -6.16 -14.16
N PHE A 65 -2.53 -5.41 -13.41
CA PHE A 65 -1.07 -5.42 -13.53
C PHE A 65 -0.44 -6.42 -12.55
N LEU A 66 0.56 -7.15 -13.02
CA LEU A 66 1.50 -7.88 -12.17
C LEU A 66 2.83 -7.12 -12.15
N ILE A 67 3.19 -6.58 -10.98
CA ILE A 67 4.47 -5.89 -10.75
C ILE A 67 5.28 -6.76 -9.79
N SER A 68 6.26 -7.49 -10.30
CA SER A 68 6.93 -8.51 -9.50
C SER A 68 8.42 -8.59 -9.72
N ASN A 69 9.16 -8.95 -8.67
CA ASN A 69 10.59 -9.23 -8.75
C ASN A 69 11.45 -8.10 -9.33
N ASN A 70 11.01 -6.85 -9.20
CA ASN A 70 11.82 -5.71 -9.57
C ASN A 70 12.70 -5.29 -8.41
N GLU A 71 13.87 -4.76 -8.71
CA GLU A 71 14.71 -4.02 -7.76
C GLU A 71 14.66 -2.54 -8.08
N ILE A 72 14.26 -1.73 -7.10
CA ILE A 72 14.02 -0.29 -7.25
C ILE A 72 14.80 0.46 -6.18
N TYR A 73 15.71 1.34 -6.60
CA TYR A 73 16.51 2.12 -5.66
C TYR A 73 16.98 3.46 -6.21
N ASP A 74 17.63 4.24 -5.38
CA ASP A 74 18.19 5.58 -5.71
C ASP A 74 17.16 6.49 -6.37
N GLY A 75 15.97 6.60 -5.79
CA GLY A 75 14.87 7.41 -6.32
C GLY A 75 14.51 8.61 -5.47
N ASN A 76 14.16 9.72 -6.10
CA ASN A 76 13.79 10.94 -5.37
C ASN A 76 12.36 10.88 -4.82
N HIS A 77 11.50 10.06 -5.36
CA HIS A 77 10.11 9.90 -4.91
C HIS A 77 9.69 8.41 -4.86
N THR A 78 8.41 8.12 -4.97
CA THR A 78 7.78 6.81 -4.82
C THR A 78 8.44 5.72 -5.68
N GLY A 79 8.58 4.52 -5.13
CA GLY A 79 9.02 3.35 -5.89
C GLY A 79 7.95 2.85 -6.84
N ILE A 80 6.79 2.42 -6.32
CA ILE A 80 5.66 1.94 -7.11
C ILE A 80 4.42 2.78 -6.78
N HIS A 81 3.84 3.44 -7.79
CA HIS A 81 2.54 4.11 -7.71
C HIS A 81 1.54 3.37 -8.59
N TYR A 82 0.41 2.98 -8.01
CA TYR A 82 -0.65 2.29 -8.74
C TYR A 82 -2.02 2.95 -8.51
N SER A 83 -2.90 2.81 -9.48
CA SER A 83 -4.30 3.26 -9.39
C SER A 83 -5.20 2.35 -10.22
N GLY A 84 -6.32 1.93 -9.64
CA GLY A 84 -7.29 1.04 -10.27
C GLY A 84 -7.49 -0.26 -9.51
N ILE A 85 -7.75 -1.36 -10.21
CA ILE A 85 -8.22 -2.62 -9.62
C ILE A 85 -7.37 -3.82 -10.06
N TYR A 86 -7.40 -4.91 -9.27
CA TYR A 86 -6.78 -6.20 -9.59
C TYR A 86 -5.27 -6.17 -9.83
N HIS A 87 -4.56 -5.21 -9.26
CA HIS A 87 -3.09 -5.20 -9.31
C HIS A 87 -2.51 -6.19 -8.31
N VAL A 88 -1.44 -6.86 -8.70
CA VAL A 88 -0.60 -7.67 -7.81
C VAL A 88 0.80 -7.08 -7.79
N ILE A 89 1.25 -6.65 -6.61
CA ILE A 89 2.57 -6.08 -6.38
C ILE A 89 3.30 -7.01 -5.41
N GLU A 90 4.24 -7.80 -5.92
CA GLU A 90 4.83 -8.86 -5.12
C GLU A 90 6.31 -9.08 -5.38
N ASN A 91 7.02 -9.56 -4.35
CA ASN A 91 8.41 -9.99 -4.43
C ASN A 91 9.39 -8.89 -4.94
N ASN A 92 9.02 -7.62 -4.84
CA ASN A 92 9.91 -6.51 -5.20
C ASN A 92 10.85 -6.16 -4.04
N VAL A 93 12.06 -5.71 -4.37
CA VAL A 93 12.99 -5.07 -3.44
C VAL A 93 12.96 -3.57 -3.70
N ILE A 94 12.62 -2.78 -2.68
CA ILE A 94 12.53 -1.32 -2.81
C ILE A 94 13.33 -0.68 -1.66
N HIS A 95 14.35 0.09 -2.00
CA HIS A 95 15.20 0.73 -0.99
C HIS A 95 15.80 2.04 -1.47
N ASP A 96 16.25 2.86 -0.55
CA ASP A 96 16.91 4.15 -0.84
C ASP A 96 16.07 5.03 -1.81
N VAL A 97 14.75 5.04 -1.64
CA VAL A 97 13.80 5.84 -2.41
C VAL A 97 13.10 6.89 -1.55
N CYS A 98 12.29 7.76 -2.16
CA CYS A 98 11.59 8.86 -1.49
C CYS A 98 12.53 9.90 -0.84
N LYS A 99 13.62 10.25 -1.49
CA LYS A 99 14.68 11.10 -0.91
C LYS A 99 14.31 12.59 -0.83
N GLU A 100 13.28 13.04 -1.55
CA GLU A 100 12.92 14.47 -1.68
C GLU A 100 11.47 14.76 -1.26
N SER A 101 10.78 13.83 -0.55
CA SER A 101 9.40 14.05 -0.09
C SER A 101 9.05 13.23 1.14
N ASP A 102 8.31 13.84 2.08
CA ASP A 102 7.69 13.18 3.22
C ASP A 102 6.33 12.58 2.85
N ASP A 103 5.59 13.25 1.94
CA ASP A 103 4.29 12.80 1.45
C ASP A 103 4.46 11.78 0.31
N SER A 104 5.05 10.67 0.66
CA SER A 104 5.40 9.59 -0.26
C SER A 104 5.52 8.25 0.48
N GLY A 105 5.59 7.18 -0.29
CA GLY A 105 5.84 5.82 0.20
C GLY A 105 6.59 4.99 -0.82
N ALA A 106 7.29 3.95 -0.38
CA ALA A 106 7.92 3.02 -1.30
C ALA A 106 6.89 2.40 -2.26
N ILE A 107 5.71 2.03 -1.73
CA ILE A 107 4.53 1.67 -2.52
C ILE A 107 3.41 2.64 -2.11
N TYR A 108 2.80 3.30 -3.09
CA TYR A 108 1.79 4.34 -2.87
C TYR A 108 0.57 4.16 -3.78
N ALA A 109 -0.60 4.37 -3.23
CA ALA A 109 -1.84 4.63 -3.95
C ALA A 109 -2.77 5.46 -3.05
N GLY A 110 -3.72 6.18 -3.64
CA GLY A 110 -4.61 7.00 -2.84
C GLY A 110 -5.90 7.42 -3.53
N ARG A 111 -6.78 7.99 -2.73
CA ARG A 111 -7.99 8.71 -3.11
C ARG A 111 -8.95 7.93 -4.01
N SER A 112 -9.38 6.75 -3.57
CA SER A 112 -10.41 5.99 -4.30
C SER A 112 -11.19 5.05 -3.39
N TRP A 113 -12.50 5.12 -3.46
CA TRP A 113 -13.41 4.13 -2.89
C TRP A 113 -13.70 2.97 -3.85
N THR A 114 -13.19 3.04 -5.08
CA THR A 114 -13.45 2.06 -6.15
C THR A 114 -12.20 1.30 -6.60
N SER A 115 -11.12 1.38 -5.84
CA SER A 115 -9.84 0.72 -6.12
C SER A 115 -9.72 -0.60 -5.35
N TYR A 116 -10.46 -1.62 -5.77
CA TYR A 116 -10.55 -2.90 -5.04
C TYR A 116 -9.76 -4.05 -5.67
N GLY A 117 -9.52 -5.09 -4.87
CA GLY A 117 -8.89 -6.33 -5.31
C GLY A 117 -7.39 -6.22 -5.60
N ASN A 118 -6.75 -5.16 -5.13
CA ASN A 118 -5.30 -5.01 -5.22
C ASN A 118 -4.61 -5.79 -4.10
N ILE A 119 -3.52 -6.46 -4.43
CA ILE A 119 -2.74 -7.29 -3.51
C ILE A 119 -1.30 -6.79 -3.49
N ILE A 120 -0.81 -6.46 -2.30
CA ILE A 120 0.58 -6.07 -2.05
C ILE A 120 1.18 -7.11 -1.10
N ARG A 121 2.10 -7.94 -1.59
CA ARG A 121 2.62 -9.04 -0.78
C ARG A 121 4.09 -9.38 -1.03
N ASN A 122 4.74 -9.91 0.01
CA ASN A 122 6.10 -10.45 -0.05
C ASN A 122 7.14 -9.45 -0.61
N ASN A 123 6.92 -8.15 -0.44
CA ASN A 123 7.91 -7.15 -0.83
C ASN A 123 8.88 -6.90 0.32
N LEU A 124 10.13 -6.64 -0.01
CA LEU A 124 11.16 -6.18 0.91
C LEU A 124 11.38 -4.68 0.72
N ILE A 125 11.13 -3.91 1.77
CA ILE A 125 11.20 -2.44 1.76
C ILE A 125 12.11 -1.98 2.88
N TYR A 126 13.15 -1.20 2.57
CA TYR A 126 14.08 -0.73 3.60
C TYR A 126 14.81 0.56 3.23
N ASN A 127 15.35 1.25 4.22
CA ASN A 127 16.21 2.43 4.08
C ASN A 127 15.61 3.53 3.21
N LEU A 128 14.43 4.02 3.55
CA LEU A 128 13.74 5.06 2.80
C LEU A 128 14.16 6.47 3.24
N GLY A 129 13.92 7.44 2.38
CA GLY A 129 14.07 8.88 2.68
C GLY A 129 15.50 9.38 2.64
N SER A 130 15.73 10.45 3.37
CA SER A 130 17.03 11.12 3.52
C SER A 130 17.14 11.75 4.90
N ASN A 131 18.20 12.50 5.17
CA ASN A 131 18.36 13.22 6.45
C ASN A 131 17.25 14.26 6.71
N ASN A 132 16.58 14.73 5.66
CA ASN A 132 15.57 15.79 5.73
C ASN A 132 14.16 15.31 5.40
N HIS A 133 13.99 14.09 4.90
CA HIS A 133 12.72 13.55 4.45
C HIS A 133 12.41 12.18 5.08
N PHE A 134 11.21 12.05 5.60
CA PHE A 134 10.76 10.91 6.41
C PHE A 134 9.49 10.27 5.80
N PRO A 135 9.63 9.59 4.64
CA PRO A 135 8.51 8.94 3.96
C PRO A 135 7.98 7.72 4.70
N ASN A 136 6.87 7.19 4.20
CA ASN A 136 6.22 5.98 4.68
C ASN A 136 6.69 4.74 3.90
N GLY A 137 6.47 3.56 4.46
CA GLY A 137 6.76 2.29 3.78
C GLY A 137 5.70 1.98 2.70
N ILE A 138 4.58 1.37 3.08
CA ILE A 138 3.41 1.22 2.23
C ILE A 138 2.39 2.28 2.65
N TYR A 139 2.01 3.13 1.70
CA TYR A 139 1.13 4.26 1.95
C TYR A 139 -0.16 4.13 1.14
N LEU A 140 -1.22 3.70 1.81
CA LEU A 140 -2.59 3.62 1.30
C LEU A 140 -3.29 4.92 1.70
N ASP A 141 -3.13 5.94 0.87
CA ASP A 141 -3.48 7.32 1.20
C ASP A 141 -4.96 7.65 0.93
N ASP A 142 -5.41 8.76 1.47
CA ASP A 142 -6.63 9.48 1.12
C ASP A 142 -7.86 8.57 0.93
N ALA A 143 -8.21 7.81 1.97
CA ALA A 143 -9.36 6.93 2.02
C ALA A 143 -9.36 5.80 0.96
N LEU A 144 -8.18 5.42 0.46
CA LEU A 144 -8.05 4.28 -0.45
C LEU A 144 -8.61 3.01 0.19
N SER A 145 -9.55 2.36 -0.50
CA SER A 145 -10.31 1.24 0.04
C SER A 145 -10.05 -0.08 -0.69
N GLY A 146 -10.41 -1.23 -0.07
CA GLY A 146 -10.40 -2.55 -0.71
C GLY A 146 -9.02 -3.16 -0.95
N GLN A 147 -8.00 -2.80 -0.16
CA GLN A 147 -6.63 -3.28 -0.34
C GLN A 147 -6.31 -4.50 0.51
N ILE A 148 -5.50 -5.41 -0.03
CA ILE A 148 -5.00 -6.61 0.66
C ILE A 148 -3.48 -6.51 0.75
N VAL A 149 -2.94 -6.41 1.98
CA VAL A 149 -1.51 -6.21 2.22
C VAL A 149 -1.01 -7.26 3.20
N TYR A 150 -0.15 -8.18 2.74
CA TYR A 150 0.36 -9.23 3.61
C TYR A 150 1.75 -9.74 3.23
N GLY A 151 2.42 -10.34 4.20
CA GLY A 151 3.71 -10.99 3.98
C GLY A 151 4.85 -10.03 3.60
N ASN A 152 4.66 -8.71 3.74
CA ASN A 152 5.71 -7.75 3.43
C ASN A 152 6.67 -7.60 4.61
N LEU A 153 7.93 -7.36 4.32
CA LEU A 153 8.97 -7.04 5.31
C LEU A 153 9.42 -5.58 5.12
N LEU A 154 9.19 -4.77 6.15
CA LEU A 154 9.53 -3.36 6.18
C LEU A 154 10.57 -3.08 7.27
N ILE A 155 11.71 -2.51 6.92
CA ILE A 155 12.85 -2.33 7.83
C ILE A 155 13.35 -0.89 7.81
N ASN A 156 13.54 -0.29 8.99
CA ASN A 156 14.07 1.06 9.14
C ASN A 156 13.29 2.10 8.32
N ILE A 157 12.00 2.09 8.45
CA ILE A 157 11.13 3.05 7.78
C ILE A 157 11.11 4.35 8.60
N PRO A 158 11.46 5.50 8.03
CA PRO A 158 11.69 6.71 8.83
C PRO A 158 10.42 7.35 9.39
N SER A 159 9.25 7.08 8.82
CA SER A 159 7.95 7.52 9.35
C SER A 159 7.09 6.31 9.75
N ASN A 160 6.00 6.03 9.03
CA ASN A 160 5.12 4.90 9.33
C ASN A 160 5.48 3.70 8.46
N GLY A 161 5.52 2.50 9.05
CA GLY A 161 5.71 1.27 8.29
C GLY A 161 4.56 1.09 7.29
N LEU A 162 3.33 0.98 7.80
CA LEU A 162 2.09 0.97 7.03
C LEU A 162 1.29 2.23 7.40
N PHE A 163 0.96 3.06 6.42
CA PHE A 163 0.06 4.19 6.61
C PHE A 163 -1.25 3.96 5.87
N LEU A 164 -2.35 3.86 6.63
CA LEU A 164 -3.70 3.57 6.17
C LEU A 164 -4.53 4.85 6.35
N GLY A 165 -4.68 5.61 5.28
CA GLY A 165 -5.26 6.97 5.28
C GLY A 165 -6.78 6.98 5.29
N GLY A 166 -7.44 6.22 6.16
CA GLY A 166 -8.88 6.31 6.40
C GLY A 166 -9.78 5.54 5.42
N GLY A 167 -9.22 4.64 4.60
CA GLY A 167 -9.99 3.75 3.73
C GLY A 167 -10.77 2.68 4.50
N ARG A 168 -11.60 1.91 3.82
CA ARG A 168 -12.40 0.79 4.34
C ARG A 168 -12.06 -0.54 3.67
N ASP A 169 -12.55 -1.64 4.21
CA ASP A 169 -12.39 -3.00 3.65
C ASP A 169 -10.91 -3.38 3.41
N LEU A 170 -10.01 -2.89 4.27
CA LEU A 170 -8.59 -3.20 4.21
C LEU A 170 -8.32 -4.54 4.90
N LYS A 171 -7.51 -5.40 4.27
CA LYS A 171 -7.05 -6.67 4.85
C LYS A 171 -5.53 -6.60 5.02
N ILE A 172 -5.07 -6.31 6.23
CA ILE A 172 -3.66 -6.03 6.56
C ILE A 172 -3.18 -7.08 7.55
N TYR A 173 -2.46 -8.08 7.09
CA TYR A 173 -2.09 -9.20 7.95
C TYR A 173 -0.73 -9.81 7.62
N ASP A 174 -0.14 -10.46 8.60
CA ASP A 174 1.14 -11.20 8.47
C ASP A 174 2.29 -10.36 7.87
N ASN A 175 2.26 -9.03 8.02
CA ASN A 175 3.41 -8.19 7.68
C ASN A 175 4.39 -8.13 8.85
N ILE A 176 5.66 -7.94 8.52
CA ILE A 176 6.71 -7.70 9.51
C ILE A 176 7.18 -6.26 9.39
N VAL A 177 7.11 -5.52 10.49
CA VAL A 177 7.62 -4.14 10.56
C VAL A 177 8.71 -4.06 11.61
N ILE A 178 9.88 -3.64 11.20
CA ILE A 178 11.05 -3.51 12.07
C ILE A 178 11.50 -2.05 12.09
N ASN A 179 11.50 -1.44 13.27
CA ASN A 179 12.06 -0.13 13.52
C ASN A 179 11.42 0.97 12.65
N ALA A 180 10.14 1.22 12.82
CA ALA A 180 9.46 2.38 12.23
C ALA A 180 9.70 3.64 13.09
N GLY A 181 10.02 4.76 12.45
CA GLY A 181 10.38 6.01 13.15
C GLY A 181 9.21 6.63 13.91
N LYS A 182 8.00 6.58 13.33
CA LYS A 182 6.76 7.06 13.98
C LYS A 182 5.89 5.90 14.46
N ASN A 183 5.24 5.19 13.57
CA ASN A 183 4.33 4.10 13.90
C ASN A 183 4.62 2.88 13.04
N ALA A 184 4.53 1.68 13.59
CA ALA A 184 4.53 0.49 12.76
C ALA A 184 3.31 0.49 11.84
N ILE A 185 2.12 0.82 12.39
CA ILE A 185 0.88 1.01 11.63
C ILE A 185 0.23 2.32 12.10
N LEU A 186 -0.03 3.24 11.17
CA LEU A 186 -0.92 4.38 11.36
C LEU A 186 -2.21 4.12 10.59
N TYR A 187 -3.37 4.22 11.26
CA TYR A 187 -4.66 4.12 10.58
C TYR A 187 -5.58 5.24 11.08
N ASP A 188 -5.74 6.26 10.25
CA ASP A 188 -6.59 7.42 10.56
C ASP A 188 -8.03 7.26 10.04
N ALA A 189 -8.84 8.32 10.13
CA ALA A 189 -10.22 8.34 9.70
C ALA A 189 -10.53 9.61 8.90
N ARG A 190 -9.57 10.07 8.08
CA ARG A 190 -9.62 11.39 7.43
C ARG A 190 -10.87 11.65 6.59
N ALA A 191 -11.43 10.64 5.92
CA ALA A 191 -12.67 10.82 5.15
C ALA A 191 -13.86 11.16 6.06
N ARG A 192 -14.04 10.37 7.14
CA ARG A 192 -15.08 10.65 8.14
C ARG A 192 -14.86 11.98 8.85
N GLU A 193 -13.63 12.27 9.24
CA GLU A 193 -13.30 13.54 9.88
C GLU A 193 -13.55 14.72 8.98
N GLY A 194 -13.26 14.63 7.66
CA GLY A 194 -13.51 15.66 6.67
C GLY A 194 -14.99 15.98 6.45
N LEU A 195 -15.88 15.02 6.76
CA LEU A 195 -17.33 15.27 6.76
C LEU A 195 -17.83 15.94 8.04
N GLN A 196 -17.20 15.65 9.17
CA GLN A 196 -17.65 16.11 10.49
C GLN A 196 -17.11 17.48 10.88
N LYS A 197 -15.95 17.85 10.36
CA LYS A 197 -15.25 19.09 10.67
C LYS A 197 -14.46 19.57 9.46
N GLU A 198 -14.15 20.87 9.40
CA GLU A 198 -13.29 21.39 8.34
C GLU A 198 -11.86 20.87 8.50
N THR A 199 -11.40 20.13 7.51
CA THR A 199 -10.03 19.60 7.39
C THR A 199 -9.54 19.80 5.97
N PHE A 200 -8.24 19.55 5.72
CA PHE A 200 -7.69 19.58 4.35
C PHE A 200 -8.40 18.59 3.40
N PHE A 201 -8.99 17.52 3.94
CA PHE A 201 -9.66 16.49 3.16
C PHE A 201 -11.16 16.76 2.92
N SER A 202 -11.74 17.80 3.54
CA SER A 202 -13.19 18.09 3.46
C SER A 202 -13.67 18.27 2.04
N SER A 203 -12.91 18.95 1.18
CA SER A 203 -13.29 19.20 -0.22
C SER A 203 -13.44 17.93 -1.05
N HIS A 204 -12.74 16.85 -0.69
CA HIS A 204 -12.78 15.57 -1.40
C HIS A 204 -14.01 14.73 -1.05
N VAL A 205 -14.51 14.87 0.18
CA VAL A 205 -15.62 14.06 0.72
C VAL A 205 -16.94 14.81 0.84
N LYS A 206 -17.00 16.11 0.53
CA LYS A 206 -18.27 16.85 0.35
C LYS A 206 -19.08 16.24 -0.80
N GLU A 207 -20.37 16.51 -0.86
CA GLU A 207 -21.32 15.89 -1.79
C GLU A 207 -20.90 15.89 -3.26
N ASP A 208 -20.21 16.93 -3.72
CA ASP A 208 -19.66 17.05 -5.09
C ASP A 208 -18.13 16.93 -5.13
N GLY A 209 -17.51 16.37 -4.09
CA GLY A 209 -16.08 16.12 -4.04
C GLY A 209 -15.64 15.04 -5.02
N ASP A 210 -14.35 15.04 -5.37
CA ASP A 210 -13.77 14.12 -6.36
C ASP A 210 -13.94 12.63 -5.99
N MET A 211 -13.99 12.28 -4.71
CA MET A 211 -14.28 10.92 -4.25
C MET A 211 -15.69 10.46 -4.64
N TRP A 212 -16.69 11.33 -4.51
CA TRP A 212 -18.05 11.04 -4.94
C TRP A 212 -18.19 11.02 -6.47
N LEU A 213 -17.44 11.86 -7.18
CA LEU A 213 -17.42 11.86 -8.65
C LEU A 213 -16.82 10.55 -9.17
N ASP A 214 -15.68 10.07 -8.61
CA ASP A 214 -15.11 8.76 -8.96
C ASP A 214 -16.10 7.61 -8.68
N LEU A 215 -16.85 7.69 -7.58
CA LEU A 215 -17.86 6.69 -7.23
C LEU A 215 -19.06 6.73 -8.19
N LYS A 216 -19.53 7.91 -8.60
CA LYS A 216 -20.63 8.07 -9.58
C LYS A 216 -20.26 7.53 -10.95
N ASP A 217 -19.02 7.69 -11.37
CA ASP A 217 -18.50 7.18 -12.66
C ASP A 217 -18.27 5.66 -12.67
N CYS A 218 -18.23 5.05 -11.52
CA CYS A 218 -18.02 3.60 -11.36
C CYS A 218 -19.36 2.87 -11.31
N PRO A 219 -19.57 1.78 -12.06
CA PRO A 219 -20.81 1.00 -12.03
C PRO A 219 -20.91 0.05 -10.82
N TRP A 220 -20.50 0.50 -9.63
CA TRP A 220 -20.40 -0.30 -8.42
C TRP A 220 -21.74 -0.94 -7.95
N LYS A 221 -22.89 -0.40 -8.38
CA LYS A 221 -24.23 -0.96 -8.12
C LYS A 221 -24.63 -2.06 -9.11
N SER A 222 -23.84 -2.28 -10.17
CA SER A 222 -24.14 -3.33 -11.15
C SER A 222 -23.88 -4.72 -10.57
N GLU A 223 -24.61 -5.71 -11.09
CA GLU A 223 -24.45 -7.12 -10.70
C GLU A 223 -22.99 -7.57 -10.88
N ALA A 224 -22.36 -7.24 -12.03
CA ALA A 224 -20.98 -7.62 -12.31
C ALA A 224 -19.98 -7.09 -11.27
N TRP A 225 -20.15 -5.83 -10.82
CA TRP A 225 -19.30 -5.26 -9.79
C TRP A 225 -19.53 -5.90 -8.42
N GLN A 226 -20.79 -6.14 -8.05
CA GLN A 226 -21.15 -6.78 -6.77
C GLN A 226 -20.83 -8.27 -6.72
N GLU A 227 -20.71 -8.94 -7.86
CA GLU A 227 -20.17 -10.29 -7.95
C GLU A 227 -18.63 -10.28 -7.80
N ALA A 228 -17.96 -9.34 -8.46
CA ALA A 228 -16.51 -9.17 -8.41
C ALA A 228 -16.02 -8.73 -7.02
N PHE A 229 -16.77 -7.85 -6.38
CA PHE A 229 -16.47 -7.26 -5.07
C PHE A 229 -17.72 -7.28 -4.18
N PRO A 230 -17.99 -8.41 -3.48
CA PRO A 230 -19.21 -8.58 -2.68
C PRO A 230 -19.41 -7.55 -1.57
N GLU A 231 -18.32 -6.91 -1.14
CA GLU A 231 -18.33 -5.83 -0.14
C GLU A 231 -19.26 -4.67 -0.53
N TYR A 232 -19.45 -4.42 -1.85
CA TYR A 232 -20.31 -3.33 -2.32
C TYR A 232 -21.80 -3.54 -2.11
N LYS A 233 -22.27 -4.77 -1.89
CA LYS A 233 -23.71 -5.08 -1.78
C LYS A 233 -24.42 -4.29 -0.68
N ASP A 234 -23.71 -4.04 0.42
CA ASP A 234 -24.26 -3.40 1.59
C ASP A 234 -23.86 -1.91 1.70
N LEU A 235 -23.03 -1.40 0.78
CA LEU A 235 -22.52 -0.03 0.88
C LEU A 235 -23.59 1.01 0.59
N ILE A 236 -23.48 2.14 1.30
CA ILE A 236 -24.42 3.25 1.28
C ILE A 236 -23.72 4.51 0.81
N ASP A 237 -24.28 5.17 -0.20
CA ASP A 237 -23.83 6.45 -0.76
C ASP A 237 -24.73 7.65 -0.35
N ASP A 238 -25.59 7.48 0.64
CA ASP A 238 -26.50 8.51 1.14
C ASP A 238 -25.92 9.21 2.38
N MET A 239 -25.70 10.50 2.27
CA MET A 239 -25.14 11.38 3.30
C MET A 239 -25.96 11.41 4.61
N SER A 240 -27.23 11.00 4.60
CA SER A 240 -28.04 10.87 5.82
C SER A 240 -27.57 9.73 6.73
N ASN A 241 -26.75 8.83 6.24
CA ASN A 241 -26.28 7.63 6.92
C ASN A 241 -24.84 7.73 7.48
N ILE A 242 -24.38 8.91 7.83
CA ILE A 242 -22.99 9.20 8.25
C ILE A 242 -22.47 8.29 9.38
N ASP A 243 -23.33 7.78 10.24
CA ASP A 243 -22.97 6.91 11.35
C ASP A 243 -23.08 5.40 11.04
N SER A 244 -23.52 5.04 9.83
CA SER A 244 -23.57 3.65 9.40
C SER A 244 -22.17 3.09 9.11
N PRO A 245 -21.83 1.87 9.55
CA PRO A 245 -20.58 1.22 9.14
C PRO A 245 -20.52 0.94 7.62
N TYR A 246 -21.66 0.97 6.95
CA TYR A 246 -21.76 0.76 5.50
C TYR A 246 -21.63 2.04 4.67
N PHE A 247 -21.58 3.20 5.31
CA PHE A 247 -21.39 4.48 4.61
C PHE A 247 -19.95 4.61 4.10
N PHE A 248 -19.76 4.93 2.81
CA PHE A 248 -18.47 4.92 2.12
C PHE A 248 -17.31 5.60 2.86
N PRO A 249 -17.46 6.82 3.38
CA PRO A 249 -16.38 7.52 4.07
C PRO A 249 -15.95 6.92 5.41
N ASN A 250 -16.66 5.95 5.95
CA ASN A 250 -16.31 5.37 7.24
C ASN A 250 -15.19 4.32 7.09
N PRO A 251 -14.14 4.37 7.93
CA PRO A 251 -13.03 3.40 7.92
C PRO A 251 -13.46 2.08 8.56
N ALA A 252 -14.39 1.39 7.89
CA ALA A 252 -15.09 0.23 8.43
C ALA A 252 -14.71 -1.08 7.74
N SER A 253 -15.13 -2.19 8.32
CA SER A 253 -14.99 -3.56 7.75
C SER A 253 -13.54 -3.96 7.44
N SER A 254 -12.58 -3.28 8.03
CA SER A 254 -11.16 -3.60 7.87
C SER A 254 -10.69 -4.61 8.90
N VAL A 255 -9.69 -5.41 8.53
CA VAL A 255 -9.04 -6.38 9.41
C VAL A 255 -7.55 -6.06 9.44
N VAL A 256 -7.02 -5.79 10.64
CA VAL A 256 -5.57 -5.58 10.87
C VAL A 256 -5.11 -6.57 11.93
N ASN A 257 -4.56 -7.69 11.51
CA ASN A 257 -4.24 -8.77 12.43
C ASN A 257 -2.93 -9.51 12.10
N ASN A 258 -2.43 -10.24 13.08
CA ASN A 258 -1.25 -11.12 12.96
C ASN A 258 0.03 -10.41 12.45
N ASN A 259 0.08 -9.08 12.39
CA ASN A 259 1.31 -8.40 12.01
C ASN A 259 2.35 -8.53 13.13
N LEU A 260 3.60 -8.78 12.76
CA LEU A 260 4.72 -8.89 13.70
C LEU A 260 5.53 -7.59 13.69
N ILE A 261 5.62 -6.96 14.84
CA ILE A 261 6.20 -5.63 14.99
C ILE A 261 7.37 -5.69 15.95
N PHE A 262 8.54 -5.24 15.49
CA PHE A 262 9.72 -5.05 16.33
C PHE A 262 9.97 -3.56 16.49
N ASP A 263 9.54 -3.01 17.63
CA ASP A 263 9.65 -1.58 17.91
C ASP A 263 10.03 -1.35 19.39
N LYS A 264 10.86 -0.32 19.63
CA LYS A 264 11.24 0.12 20.98
C LYS A 264 10.06 0.65 21.77
N LYS A 265 9.07 1.24 21.11
CA LYS A 265 7.85 1.78 21.73
C LYS A 265 6.88 0.68 22.19
N LEU A 266 7.10 -0.57 21.78
CA LEU A 266 6.23 -1.71 22.06
C LEU A 266 4.75 -1.42 21.75
N SER A 267 4.48 -0.80 20.62
CA SER A 267 3.14 -0.40 20.16
C SER A 267 2.88 -0.83 18.72
N VAL A 268 1.63 -1.20 18.42
CA VAL A 268 1.16 -1.34 17.03
C VAL A 268 1.32 -0.02 16.27
N GLY A 269 1.09 1.09 16.96
CA GLY A 269 1.07 2.41 16.40
C GLY A 269 -0.22 3.15 16.76
N GLU A 270 -0.60 4.11 15.93
CA GLU A 270 -1.75 4.97 16.16
C GLU A 270 -2.95 4.49 15.31
N ILE A 271 -4.01 4.10 15.97
CA ILE A 271 -5.27 3.65 15.33
C ILE A 271 -6.40 4.55 15.82
N HIS A 272 -7.06 5.24 14.90
CA HIS A 272 -8.14 6.16 15.22
C HIS A 272 -9.32 5.43 15.92
N LYS A 273 -10.03 6.15 16.79
CA LYS A 273 -11.16 5.58 17.56
C LYS A 273 -12.28 5.04 16.66
N ASP A 274 -12.58 5.72 15.55
CA ASP A 274 -13.63 5.29 14.62
C ASP A 274 -13.22 4.05 13.82
N VAL A 275 -11.91 3.88 13.52
CA VAL A 275 -11.39 2.63 12.97
C VAL A 275 -11.62 1.49 13.97
N LYS A 276 -11.28 1.67 15.24
CA LYS A 276 -11.50 0.65 16.30
C LYS A 276 -12.96 0.32 16.52
N LYS A 277 -13.86 1.29 16.26
CA LYS A 277 -15.31 1.10 16.37
C LYS A 277 -15.88 0.21 15.27
N TYR A 278 -15.36 0.31 14.03
CA TYR A 278 -15.96 -0.27 12.85
C TYR A 278 -15.12 -1.38 12.18
N SER A 279 -13.90 -1.64 12.70
CA SER A 279 -12.94 -2.57 12.11
C SER A 279 -12.34 -3.50 13.17
N ASP A 280 -11.80 -4.63 12.74
CA ASP A 280 -11.23 -5.67 13.61
C ASP A 280 -9.70 -5.54 13.68
N ILE A 281 -9.21 -5.05 14.83
CA ILE A 281 -7.77 -4.84 15.07
C ILE A 281 -7.34 -5.75 16.22
N LYS A 282 -6.78 -6.90 15.90
CA LYS A 282 -6.43 -7.90 16.93
C LYS A 282 -5.20 -8.73 16.56
N ASN A 283 -4.70 -9.48 17.53
CA ASN A 283 -3.64 -10.49 17.38
C ASN A 283 -2.34 -9.97 16.76
N ASN A 284 -2.10 -8.66 16.74
CA ASN A 284 -0.81 -8.13 16.31
C ASN A 284 0.21 -8.38 17.41
N ILE A 285 1.39 -8.88 17.03
CA ILE A 285 2.44 -9.30 17.96
C ILE A 285 3.51 -8.23 17.99
N ILE A 286 3.77 -7.71 19.19
CA ILE A 286 4.76 -6.67 19.39
C ILE A 286 5.92 -7.23 20.19
N LYS A 287 7.13 -7.03 19.69
CA LYS A 287 8.38 -7.48 20.30
C LYS A 287 9.39 -6.34 20.42
N SER A 288 10.27 -6.46 21.39
CA SER A 288 11.47 -5.63 21.43
C SER A 288 12.39 -5.98 20.25
N PRO A 289 13.12 -5.02 19.66
CA PRO A 289 14.13 -5.29 18.63
C PRO A 289 15.20 -6.32 19.07
N ASN A 290 15.42 -6.49 20.38
CA ASN A 290 16.34 -7.51 20.89
C ASN A 290 15.91 -8.95 20.58
N ALA A 291 14.66 -9.18 20.20
CA ALA A 291 14.15 -10.48 19.84
C ALA A 291 14.42 -10.88 18.38
N LEU A 292 14.93 -9.98 17.55
CA LEU A 292 15.10 -10.21 16.10
C LEU A 292 15.88 -11.49 15.77
N SER A 293 16.96 -11.77 16.51
CA SER A 293 17.78 -12.99 16.31
C SER A 293 17.04 -14.30 16.58
N GLN A 294 15.85 -14.25 17.18
CA GLN A 294 15.00 -15.43 17.40
C GLN A 294 14.09 -15.71 16.20
N TYR A 295 13.92 -14.75 15.31
CA TYR A 295 13.01 -14.81 14.16
C TYR A 295 13.72 -14.89 12.81
N PHE A 296 14.92 -14.34 12.71
CA PHE A 296 15.68 -14.27 11.45
C PHE A 296 16.98 -15.07 11.54
N MET A 297 17.43 -15.61 10.41
CA MET A 297 18.66 -16.42 10.30
C MET A 297 19.90 -15.62 10.69
N ASP A 298 20.10 -14.47 10.07
CA ASP A 298 21.19 -13.55 10.41
C ASP A 298 20.84 -12.09 10.11
N TYR A 299 19.88 -11.54 10.87
CA TYR A 299 19.41 -10.17 10.70
C TYR A 299 20.55 -9.13 10.68
N LYS A 300 21.60 -9.35 11.46
CA LYS A 300 22.70 -8.38 11.58
C LYS A 300 23.52 -8.25 10.29
N ASN A 301 23.61 -9.30 9.51
CA ASN A 301 24.35 -9.34 8.25
C ASN A 301 23.41 -9.23 7.03
N GLY A 302 22.12 -8.88 7.24
CA GLY A 302 21.16 -8.66 6.16
C GLY A 302 20.49 -9.93 5.65
N ASP A 303 20.65 -11.05 6.35
CA ASP A 303 19.87 -12.27 6.04
C ASP A 303 18.54 -12.22 6.81
N TYR A 304 17.51 -11.82 6.07
CA TYR A 304 16.15 -11.67 6.58
C TYR A 304 15.29 -12.92 6.40
N HIS A 305 15.86 -14.06 6.04
CA HIS A 305 15.12 -15.33 6.02
C HIS A 305 14.68 -15.70 7.43
N LEU A 306 13.44 -16.14 7.52
CA LEU A 306 12.89 -16.55 8.81
C LEU A 306 13.54 -17.84 9.29
N SER A 307 13.95 -17.87 10.56
CA SER A 307 14.45 -19.10 11.17
C SER A 307 13.34 -20.14 11.30
N ASP A 308 13.66 -21.43 11.09
CA ASP A 308 12.71 -22.56 11.19
C ASP A 308 12.14 -22.80 12.61
N SER A 309 12.31 -21.89 13.52
CA SER A 309 11.85 -22.05 14.89
C SER A 309 10.33 -22.11 14.98
N LYS A 310 9.81 -22.93 15.89
CA LYS A 310 8.37 -23.14 16.20
C LYS A 310 7.60 -21.85 16.54
N ASN A 311 8.30 -20.72 16.62
CA ASN A 311 7.74 -19.40 16.92
C ASN A 311 7.19 -18.67 15.69
N ASN A 312 7.37 -19.19 14.47
CA ASN A 312 6.97 -18.53 13.22
C ASN A 312 5.51 -18.77 12.79
N LYS A 313 4.65 -19.30 13.66
CA LYS A 313 3.23 -19.52 13.35
C LYS A 313 2.49 -18.25 12.90
N ASN A 314 3.02 -17.08 13.24
CA ASN A 314 2.42 -15.78 12.94
C ASN A 314 3.09 -15.05 11.76
N CYS A 315 3.99 -15.71 11.04
CA CYS A 315 4.67 -15.17 9.85
C CYS A 315 4.64 -16.16 8.69
N GLN A 316 3.69 -17.06 8.67
CA GLN A 316 3.63 -18.16 7.70
C GLN A 316 3.47 -17.73 6.24
N TYR A 317 3.08 -16.48 6.00
CA TYR A 317 2.93 -15.91 4.66
C TYR A 317 4.12 -15.05 4.21
N VAL A 318 5.11 -14.80 5.07
CA VAL A 318 6.32 -14.07 4.68
C VAL A 318 7.27 -15.03 3.97
N ASN A 319 7.32 -14.98 2.66
CA ASN A 319 8.20 -15.80 1.84
C ASN A 319 9.20 -14.90 1.11
N LEU A 320 10.41 -14.82 1.61
CA LEU A 320 11.49 -14.03 1.03
C LEU A 320 12.36 -14.82 0.04
N ASN A 321 12.11 -16.11 -0.17
CA ASN A 321 12.92 -16.94 -1.06
C ASN A 321 12.86 -16.53 -2.53
N ASN A 322 11.83 -15.79 -2.91
CA ASN A 322 11.57 -15.37 -4.30
C ASN A 322 11.56 -13.84 -4.44
N VAL A 323 12.18 -13.12 -3.51
CA VAL A 323 12.22 -11.66 -3.53
C VAL A 323 13.44 -11.18 -4.33
N GLY A 324 13.22 -10.15 -5.16
CA GLY A 324 14.27 -9.60 -6.02
C GLY A 324 14.29 -10.17 -7.44
N MET A 325 15.27 -9.73 -8.19
CA MET A 325 15.47 -10.15 -9.60
C MET A 325 15.96 -11.59 -9.71
N TYR A 326 15.60 -12.27 -10.79
CA TYR A 326 16.07 -13.60 -11.18
C TYR A 326 16.82 -13.56 -12.51
#